data_3e14bc63be0da147d054ddbd8422f476
#
_entry.id   3e14bc63be0da147d054ddbd8422f476
#
_cell.length_a   1.000
_cell.length_b   1.000
_cell.length_c   1.000
_cell.angle_alpha   90.00
_cell.angle_beta   90.00
_cell.angle_gamma   90.00
#
_symmetry.space_group_name_H-M   'P 1'
#
loop_
_entity.id
_entity.type
_entity.pdbx_description
1 polymer ?
#
loop_
_entity_poly.entity_id
_entity_poly.type
_entity_poly.pdbx_seq_one_letter_code
_entity_poly.pdbx_strand_id
1 'polypeptide(L)'
;LFGGARRLDATGIGLNLLVQNFSGRRMVRLAESGCRTRLLFLNPASSAVKRRERELGLKKGELSRSVEMNILHMRRVRSKLRDPGAFQIHVFDETPRFTAYLVDGDGPDGVGVVQSYLRRARGMEAPVLVLRGGGRNVVRHDRHARDGDHGLFETYREEFESVWLDSRPVS
;
A
#
# COMPACT_ATOMS: atom_id res chain seq x y z
N LEU A 1 -9.66 3.94 -10.44
CA LEU A 1 -9.05 4.52 -9.25
C LEU A 1 -7.72 5.22 -9.57
N PHE A 2 -6.85 4.62 -10.38
CA PHE A 2 -5.50 5.12 -10.62
C PHE A 2 -5.33 5.94 -11.92
N GLY A 3 -6.38 6.07 -12.74
CA GLY A 3 -6.30 6.85 -13.99
C GLY A 3 -6.19 8.35 -13.69
N GLY A 4 -5.10 8.99 -14.17
CA GLY A 4 -4.84 10.42 -13.94
C GLY A 4 -4.19 10.75 -12.58
N ALA A 5 -3.83 9.74 -11.78
CA ALA A 5 -3.14 9.95 -10.50
C ALA A 5 -1.76 10.58 -10.72
N ARG A 6 -1.43 11.56 -9.88
CA ARG A 6 -0.09 12.17 -9.81
C ARG A 6 0.80 11.50 -8.78
N ARG A 7 0.19 10.88 -7.79
CA ARG A 7 0.88 10.14 -6.73
C ARG A 7 0.10 8.88 -6.37
N LEU A 8 0.80 7.78 -6.20
CA LEU A 8 0.30 6.50 -5.70
C LEU A 8 1.22 6.00 -4.60
N ASP A 9 0.70 5.92 -3.39
CA ASP A 9 1.35 5.29 -2.26
C ASP A 9 0.58 4.01 -1.90
N ALA A 10 1.27 2.88 -1.83
CA ALA A 10 0.62 1.62 -1.50
C ALA A 10 1.44 0.84 -0.47
N THR A 11 0.78 0.34 0.56
CA THR A 11 1.39 -0.50 1.61
C THR A 11 0.57 -1.75 1.87
N GLY A 12 1.24 -2.83 2.20
CA GLY A 12 0.59 -4.09 2.56
C GLY A 12 1.52 -5.29 2.49
N ILE A 13 0.97 -6.49 2.69
CA ILE A 13 1.76 -7.72 2.63
C ILE A 13 2.28 -7.94 1.21
N GLY A 14 1.41 -8.07 0.24
CA GLY A 14 1.79 -8.42 -1.14
C GLY A 14 1.20 -7.51 -2.22
N LEU A 15 0.41 -6.50 -1.85
CA LEU A 15 -0.24 -5.55 -2.77
C LEU A 15 -0.97 -6.24 -3.95
N ASN A 16 -1.68 -7.33 -3.67
CA ASN A 16 -2.28 -8.19 -4.67
C ASN A 16 -3.26 -7.45 -5.58
N LEU A 17 -4.05 -6.50 -5.06
CA LEU A 17 -4.96 -5.70 -5.86
C LEU A 17 -4.22 -4.99 -6.99
N LEU A 18 -3.07 -4.41 -6.69
CA LEU A 18 -2.26 -3.69 -7.68
C LEU A 18 -1.58 -4.66 -8.64
N VAL A 19 -0.96 -5.73 -8.11
CA VAL A 19 -0.14 -6.66 -8.91
C VAL A 19 -1.00 -7.54 -9.83
N GLN A 20 -2.15 -8.00 -9.35
CA GLN A 20 -3.01 -8.94 -10.09
C GLN A 20 -4.01 -8.26 -11.01
N ASN A 21 -4.56 -7.11 -10.60
CA ASN A 21 -5.62 -6.44 -11.34
C ASN A 21 -5.12 -5.26 -12.21
N PHE A 22 -3.87 -4.86 -12.03
CA PHE A 22 -3.28 -3.76 -12.79
C PHE A 22 -2.10 -4.29 -13.62
N SER A 23 -2.31 -4.52 -14.90
CA SER A 23 -1.26 -5.09 -15.75
C SER A 23 0.02 -4.24 -15.72
N GLY A 24 1.18 -4.89 -15.87
CA GLY A 24 2.46 -4.18 -15.90
C GLY A 24 2.52 -3.07 -16.95
N ARG A 25 1.85 -3.22 -18.09
CA ARG A 25 1.73 -2.16 -19.12
C ARG A 25 0.94 -0.93 -18.61
N ARG A 26 -0.09 -1.14 -17.79
CA ARG A 26 -0.84 -0.04 -17.17
C ARG A 26 -0.02 0.67 -16.12
N MET A 27 0.77 -0.07 -15.34
CA MET A 27 1.70 0.52 -14.36
C MET A 27 2.78 1.35 -15.05
N VAL A 28 3.38 0.86 -16.13
CA VAL A 28 4.33 1.63 -16.93
C VAL A 28 3.69 2.92 -17.44
N ARG A 29 2.50 2.84 -18.05
CA ARG A 29 1.80 4.04 -18.55
C ARG A 29 1.48 5.04 -17.45
N LEU A 30 1.06 4.57 -16.27
CA LEU A 30 0.78 5.43 -15.12
C LEU A 30 2.05 6.17 -14.67
N ALA A 31 3.17 5.47 -14.54
CA ALA A 31 4.44 6.08 -14.14
C ALA A 31 4.96 7.05 -15.23
N GLU A 32 4.90 6.67 -16.52
CA GLU A 32 5.33 7.52 -17.65
C GLU A 32 4.43 8.76 -17.84
N SER A 33 3.19 8.75 -17.32
CA SER A 33 2.33 9.95 -17.27
C SER A 33 2.69 10.92 -16.13
N GLY A 34 3.79 10.66 -15.40
CA GLY A 34 4.27 11.51 -14.32
C GLY A 34 3.77 11.13 -12.92
N CYS A 35 3.12 9.99 -12.76
CA CYS A 35 2.70 9.51 -11.45
C CYS A 35 3.90 9.04 -10.63
N ARG A 36 4.16 9.70 -9.51
CA ARG A 36 5.13 9.22 -8.51
C ARG A 36 4.52 8.03 -7.77
N THR A 37 5.25 6.91 -7.74
CA THR A 37 4.77 5.67 -7.14
C THR A 37 5.69 5.21 -6.03
N ARG A 38 5.14 4.93 -4.85
CA ARG A 38 5.85 4.35 -3.71
C ARG A 38 5.13 3.08 -3.28
N LEU A 39 5.81 1.95 -3.36
CA LEU A 39 5.29 0.64 -2.99
C LEU A 39 6.03 0.10 -1.79
N LEU A 40 5.29 -0.24 -0.74
CA LEU A 40 5.82 -0.70 0.53
C LEU A 40 5.29 -2.10 0.83
N PHE A 41 6.14 -3.10 0.64
CA PHE A 41 5.81 -4.52 0.84
C PHE A 41 6.29 -5.00 2.20
N LEU A 42 5.57 -5.95 2.79
CA LEU A 42 6.12 -6.71 3.89
C LEU A 42 7.37 -7.47 3.43
N ASN A 43 8.46 -7.37 4.19
CA ASN A 43 9.68 -8.13 3.88
C ASN A 43 9.39 -9.64 3.91
N PRO A 44 9.57 -10.34 2.78
CA PRO A 44 9.29 -11.77 2.69
C PRO A 44 10.16 -12.64 3.61
N ALA A 45 11.32 -12.14 4.05
CA ALA A 45 12.19 -12.84 4.99
C ALA A 45 11.83 -12.58 6.47
N SER A 46 10.91 -11.64 6.76
CA SER A 46 10.59 -11.22 8.13
C SER A 46 9.89 -12.30 8.96
N SER A 47 9.94 -12.16 10.28
CA SER A 47 9.16 -12.99 11.19
C SER A 47 7.65 -12.72 11.07
N ALA A 48 7.27 -11.52 10.64
CA ALA A 48 5.88 -11.12 10.47
C ALA A 48 5.20 -11.91 9.34
N VAL A 49 5.89 -12.14 8.20
CA VAL A 49 5.36 -12.97 7.11
C VAL A 49 5.12 -14.41 7.57
N LYS A 50 6.06 -14.97 8.31
CA LYS A 50 5.96 -16.35 8.87
C LYS A 50 4.80 -16.50 9.87
N ARG A 51 4.56 -15.45 10.67
CA ARG A 51 3.42 -15.39 11.58
C ARG A 51 2.11 -15.37 10.80
N ARG A 52 2.04 -14.54 9.77
CA ARG A 52 0.84 -14.41 8.94
C ARG A 52 0.53 -15.70 8.17
N GLU A 53 1.53 -16.42 7.68
CA GLU A 53 1.36 -17.75 7.09
C GLU A 53 0.64 -18.71 8.03
N ARG A 54 1.07 -18.75 9.30
CA ARG A 54 0.46 -19.62 10.32
C ARG A 54 -0.99 -19.22 10.64
N GLU A 55 -1.26 -17.91 10.76
CA GLU A 55 -2.61 -17.38 11.01
C GLU A 55 -3.59 -17.77 9.89
N LEU A 56 -3.12 -17.76 8.65
CA LEU A 56 -3.91 -18.10 7.47
C LEU A 56 -3.93 -19.59 7.16
N GLY A 57 -3.22 -20.43 7.91
CA GLY A 57 -3.11 -21.86 7.65
C GLY A 57 -2.42 -22.19 6.32
N LEU A 58 -1.52 -21.32 5.85
CA LEU A 58 -0.76 -21.52 4.63
C LEU A 58 0.44 -22.46 4.86
N LYS A 59 0.93 -23.08 3.79
CA LYS A 59 2.18 -23.85 3.85
C LYS A 59 3.36 -22.93 4.09
N LYS A 60 4.37 -23.45 4.79
CA LYS A 60 5.61 -22.73 5.07
C LYS A 60 6.25 -22.17 3.78
N GLY A 61 6.47 -20.86 3.76
CA GLY A 61 7.08 -20.14 2.64
C GLY A 61 6.10 -19.82 1.49
N GLU A 62 4.83 -20.15 1.59
CA GLU A 62 3.83 -19.88 0.54
C GLU A 62 3.59 -18.37 0.40
N LEU A 63 3.33 -17.68 1.51
CA LEU A 63 3.12 -16.24 1.50
C LEU A 63 4.43 -15.48 1.17
N SER A 64 5.54 -15.92 1.74
CA SER A 64 6.87 -15.36 1.46
C SER A 64 7.17 -15.37 -0.05
N ARG A 65 7.03 -16.52 -0.71
CA ARG A 65 7.23 -16.64 -2.16
C ARG A 65 6.26 -15.77 -2.96
N SER A 66 5.01 -15.69 -2.54
CA SER A 66 4.02 -14.83 -3.19
C SER A 66 4.43 -13.36 -3.15
N VAL A 67 4.89 -12.87 -1.99
CA VAL A 67 5.38 -11.49 -1.84
C VAL A 67 6.64 -11.27 -2.68
N GLU A 68 7.60 -12.20 -2.67
CA GLU A 68 8.82 -12.12 -3.50
C GLU A 68 8.50 -11.99 -4.99
N MET A 69 7.56 -12.80 -5.48
CA MET A 69 7.12 -12.73 -6.89
C MET A 69 6.46 -11.40 -7.23
N ASN A 70 5.68 -10.84 -6.31
CA ASN A 70 5.05 -9.54 -6.51
C ASN A 70 6.09 -8.41 -6.54
N ILE A 71 7.07 -8.44 -5.64
CA ILE A 71 8.20 -7.49 -5.65
C ILE A 71 8.98 -7.61 -6.95
N LEU A 72 9.32 -8.84 -7.39
CA LEU A 72 10.02 -9.07 -8.64
C LEU A 72 9.23 -8.54 -9.85
N HIS A 73 7.90 -8.73 -9.85
CA HIS A 73 7.04 -8.17 -10.89
C HIS A 73 7.14 -6.63 -10.94
N MET A 74 7.07 -5.95 -9.79
CA MET A 74 7.17 -4.49 -9.73
C MET A 74 8.58 -3.98 -10.08
N ARG A 75 9.64 -4.71 -9.74
CA ARG A 75 11.01 -4.40 -10.21
C ARG A 75 11.11 -4.48 -11.74
N ARG A 76 10.48 -5.47 -12.38
CA ARG A 76 10.41 -5.56 -13.84
C ARG A 76 9.60 -4.42 -14.46
N VAL A 77 8.59 -3.91 -13.78
CA VAL A 77 7.89 -2.69 -14.20
C VAL A 77 8.84 -1.50 -14.13
N ARG A 78 9.49 -1.29 -12.98
CA ARG A 78 10.45 -0.20 -12.76
C ARG A 78 11.57 -0.17 -13.80
N SER A 79 12.12 -1.34 -14.16
CA SER A 79 13.21 -1.43 -15.15
C SER A 79 12.82 -1.02 -16.56
N LYS A 80 11.54 -0.87 -16.87
CA LYS A 80 11.03 -0.43 -18.17
C LYS A 80 10.74 1.07 -18.23
N LEU A 81 10.88 1.79 -17.12
CA LEU A 81 10.59 3.22 -17.03
C LEU A 81 11.77 4.06 -17.49
N ARG A 82 11.47 5.20 -18.11
CA ARG A 82 12.48 6.21 -18.47
C ARG A 82 13.08 6.88 -17.23
N ASP A 83 12.23 7.13 -16.22
CA ASP A 83 12.64 7.62 -14.90
C ASP A 83 12.30 6.58 -13.81
N PRO A 84 13.20 5.62 -13.55
CA PRO A 84 13.01 4.65 -12.48
C PRO A 84 12.94 5.27 -11.07
N GLY A 85 13.50 6.48 -10.87
CA GLY A 85 13.51 7.18 -9.58
C GLY A 85 12.13 7.60 -9.10
N ALA A 86 11.20 7.83 -10.03
CA ALA A 86 9.81 8.14 -9.70
C ALA A 86 9.00 6.92 -9.24
N PHE A 87 9.59 5.70 -9.30
CA PHE A 87 8.94 4.44 -8.93
C PHE A 87 9.78 3.70 -7.87
N GLN A 88 9.43 3.89 -6.62
CA GLN A 88 10.18 3.38 -5.48
C GLN A 88 9.52 2.13 -4.90
N ILE A 89 10.34 1.14 -4.56
CA ILE A 89 9.90 -0.11 -3.95
C ILE A 89 10.70 -0.30 -2.66
N HIS A 90 10.01 -0.39 -1.55
CA HIS A 90 10.59 -0.63 -0.23
C HIS A 90 9.99 -1.85 0.44
N VAL A 91 10.66 -2.34 1.47
CA VAL A 91 10.18 -3.40 2.35
C VAL A 91 10.25 -2.95 3.82
N PHE A 92 9.30 -3.44 4.62
CA PHE A 92 9.24 -3.22 6.06
C PHE A 92 9.13 -4.55 6.82
N ASP A 93 9.53 -4.59 8.07
CA ASP A 93 9.63 -5.82 8.88
C ASP A 93 8.53 -5.98 9.91
N GLU A 94 7.76 -4.93 10.18
CA GLU A 94 6.73 -4.91 11.20
C GLU A 94 5.52 -5.77 10.83
N THR A 95 4.72 -6.14 11.84
CA THR A 95 3.47 -6.85 11.58
C THR A 95 2.47 -5.91 10.90
N PRO A 96 2.06 -6.18 9.66
CA PRO A 96 1.15 -5.32 8.95
C PRO A 96 -0.24 -5.37 9.59
N ARG A 97 -0.91 -4.24 9.63
CA ARG A 97 -2.27 -4.09 10.19
C ARG A 97 -3.32 -3.98 9.10
N PHE A 98 -2.93 -3.48 7.93
CA PHE A 98 -3.82 -3.22 6.80
C PHE A 98 -3.06 -3.23 5.47
N THR A 99 -3.82 -3.33 4.38
CA THR A 99 -3.40 -2.89 3.06
C THR A 99 -4.03 -1.52 2.78
N ALA A 100 -3.25 -0.59 2.26
CA ALA A 100 -3.76 0.70 1.81
C ALA A 100 -3.23 1.05 0.42
N TYR A 101 -4.08 1.71 -0.36
CA TYR A 101 -3.76 2.33 -1.64
C TYR A 101 -4.22 3.78 -1.55
N LEU A 102 -3.28 4.71 -1.50
CA LEU A 102 -3.53 6.15 -1.34
C LEU A 102 -3.17 6.85 -2.64
N VAL A 103 -4.13 7.52 -3.23
CA VAL A 103 -4.00 8.24 -4.49
C VAL A 103 -4.09 9.73 -4.22
N ASP A 104 -3.13 10.50 -4.76
CA ASP A 104 -3.05 11.96 -4.66
C ASP A 104 -3.19 12.50 -3.22
N GLY A 105 -2.54 11.80 -2.28
CA GLY A 105 -2.63 12.07 -0.85
C GLY A 105 -2.11 13.44 -0.40
N ASP A 106 -1.39 14.14 -1.26
CA ASP A 106 -0.86 15.48 -0.96
C ASP A 106 -1.92 16.59 -1.13
N GLY A 107 -3.10 16.26 -1.65
CA GLY A 107 -4.18 17.21 -1.94
C GLY A 107 -5.49 16.89 -1.23
N PRO A 108 -6.43 17.85 -1.22
CA PRO A 108 -7.74 17.69 -0.56
C PRO A 108 -8.64 16.65 -1.25
N ASP A 109 -8.34 16.28 -2.49
CA ASP A 109 -9.11 15.33 -3.28
C ASP A 109 -8.50 13.92 -3.28
N GLY A 110 -7.59 13.64 -2.34
CA GLY A 110 -7.00 12.32 -2.17
C GLY A 110 -8.06 11.23 -1.96
N VAL A 111 -7.80 10.05 -2.51
CA VAL A 111 -8.67 8.87 -2.36
C VAL A 111 -7.85 7.71 -1.82
N GLY A 112 -8.36 7.07 -0.77
CA GLY A 112 -7.76 5.89 -0.16
C GLY A 112 -8.67 4.67 -0.27
N VAL A 113 -8.08 3.52 -0.51
CA VAL A 113 -8.73 2.22 -0.34
C VAL A 113 -7.95 1.46 0.71
N VAL A 114 -8.60 1.13 1.81
CA VAL A 114 -7.98 0.49 2.97
C VAL A 114 -8.71 -0.79 3.33
N GLN A 115 -7.95 -1.83 3.61
CA GLN A 115 -8.47 -3.12 4.03
C GLN A 115 -7.67 -3.63 5.24
N SER A 116 -8.35 -3.84 6.36
CA SER A 116 -7.73 -4.37 7.57
C SER A 116 -7.37 -5.86 7.43
N TYR A 117 -6.25 -6.26 8.00
CA TYR A 117 -5.90 -7.67 8.13
C TYR A 117 -6.61 -8.31 9.31
N LEU A 118 -7.66 -9.05 9.03
CA LEU A 118 -8.38 -9.83 10.03
C LEU A 118 -7.77 -11.22 10.14
N ARG A 119 -7.79 -11.79 11.35
CA ARG A 119 -7.12 -13.07 11.63
C ARG A 119 -7.58 -14.21 10.74
N ARG A 120 -8.89 -14.28 10.46
CA ARG A 120 -9.52 -15.40 9.73
C ARG A 120 -10.05 -15.02 8.35
N ALA A 121 -10.15 -13.73 8.03
CA ALA A 121 -10.60 -13.30 6.72
C ALA A 121 -9.44 -13.17 5.74
N ARG A 122 -9.63 -13.68 4.54
CA ARG A 122 -8.63 -13.64 3.45
C ARG A 122 -9.07 -12.64 2.39
N GLY A 123 -8.13 -11.81 1.94
CA GLY A 123 -8.33 -10.98 0.75
C GLY A 123 -9.70 -10.29 0.69
N MET A 124 -10.53 -10.68 -0.26
CA MET A 124 -11.83 -10.07 -0.53
C MET A 124 -12.90 -10.26 0.56
N GLU A 125 -12.68 -11.13 1.53
CA GLU A 125 -13.62 -11.38 2.63
C GLU A 125 -13.58 -10.29 3.73
N ALA A 126 -12.48 -9.53 3.80
CA ALA A 126 -12.36 -8.43 4.75
C ALA A 126 -13.04 -7.16 4.23
N PRO A 127 -13.67 -6.35 5.10
CA PRO A 127 -14.27 -5.09 4.70
C PRO A 127 -13.27 -4.15 4.05
N VAL A 128 -13.71 -3.47 3.00
CA VAL A 128 -12.95 -2.44 2.30
C VAL A 128 -13.51 -1.08 2.65
N LEU A 129 -12.66 -0.17 3.11
CA LEU A 129 -12.98 1.22 3.35
C LEU A 129 -12.52 2.05 2.15
N VAL A 130 -13.41 2.89 1.63
CA VAL A 130 -13.06 3.93 0.65
C VAL A 130 -13.05 5.26 1.38
N LEU A 131 -11.88 5.88 1.42
CA LEU A 131 -11.62 7.11 2.16
C LEU A 131 -11.41 8.28 1.20
N ARG A 132 -11.77 9.48 1.64
CA ARG A 132 -11.51 10.71 0.90
C ARG A 132 -10.75 11.69 1.78
N GLY A 133 -9.78 12.38 1.19
CA GLY A 133 -9.01 13.42 1.82
C GLY A 133 -9.84 14.67 2.16
N GLY A 134 -9.19 15.66 2.75
CA GLY A 134 -9.82 16.91 3.15
C GLY A 134 -10.71 16.78 4.40
N GLY A 135 -10.38 15.87 5.33
CA GLY A 135 -11.10 15.70 6.60
C GLY A 135 -12.54 15.16 6.48
N ARG A 136 -12.95 14.72 5.29
CA ARG A 136 -14.35 14.35 4.99
C ARG A 136 -14.85 13.06 5.63
N ASN A 137 -13.98 12.21 6.14
CA ASN A 137 -14.33 10.92 6.77
C ASN A 137 -13.95 10.95 8.25
N VAL A 138 -14.40 11.94 8.97
CA VAL A 138 -14.12 12.08 10.40
C VAL A 138 -14.96 11.08 11.19
N VAL A 139 -14.32 10.06 11.73
CA VAL A 139 -14.86 9.21 12.80
C VAL A 139 -14.00 9.43 14.04
N ARG A 140 -13.97 10.66 14.55
CA ARG A 140 -13.23 10.97 15.76
C ARG A 140 -14.14 11.54 16.85
N HIS A 141 -14.19 10.84 17.94
CA HIS A 141 -14.62 11.37 19.23
C HIS A 141 -13.46 11.98 20.01
N ASP A 142 -12.66 12.83 19.35
CA ASP A 142 -11.61 13.56 20.04
C ASP A 142 -12.14 14.95 20.42
N ARG A 143 -12.27 15.18 21.72
CA ARG A 143 -12.72 16.48 22.28
C ARG A 143 -11.73 17.63 21.99
N HIS A 144 -10.57 17.34 21.44
CA HIS A 144 -9.49 18.30 21.12
C HIS A 144 -9.17 18.42 19.63
N ALA A 145 -9.89 17.70 18.75
CA ALA A 145 -9.74 17.86 17.32
C ALA A 145 -10.25 19.25 16.90
N ARG A 146 -9.37 20.08 16.39
CA ARG A 146 -9.77 21.31 15.70
C ARG A 146 -10.50 20.93 14.43
N ASP A 147 -11.62 21.60 14.17
CA ASP A 147 -12.40 21.40 12.96
C ASP A 147 -11.51 21.42 11.71
N GLY A 148 -11.54 20.38 10.92
CA GLY A 148 -11.12 20.37 9.53
C GLY A 148 -9.84 19.59 9.16
N ASP A 149 -8.96 19.19 10.10
CA ASP A 149 -7.61 18.80 9.70
C ASP A 149 -7.29 17.30 9.70
N HIS A 150 -8.03 16.43 10.40
CA HIS A 150 -7.65 15.02 10.53
C HIS A 150 -8.84 14.06 10.35
N GLY A 151 -8.95 13.50 9.14
CA GLY A 151 -9.84 12.40 8.84
C GLY A 151 -9.12 11.05 8.83
N LEU A 152 -9.87 9.99 8.60
CA LEU A 152 -9.29 8.64 8.47
C LEU A 152 -8.27 8.55 7.33
N PHE A 153 -8.48 9.26 6.23
CA PHE A 153 -7.56 9.29 5.11
C PHE A 153 -6.18 9.83 5.53
N GLU A 154 -6.18 10.97 6.23
CA GLU A 154 -4.96 11.61 6.73
C GLU A 154 -4.24 10.71 7.73
N THR A 155 -4.97 10.02 8.62
CA THR A 155 -4.41 9.05 9.57
C THR A 155 -3.67 7.91 8.85
N TYR A 156 -4.26 7.32 7.80
CA TYR A 156 -3.60 6.25 7.04
C TYR A 156 -2.43 6.77 6.20
N ARG A 157 -2.48 8.00 5.73
CA ARG A 157 -1.36 8.65 5.06
C ARG A 157 -0.18 8.86 6.01
N GLU A 158 -0.43 9.36 7.22
CA GLU A 158 0.59 9.54 8.25
C GLU A 158 1.22 8.22 8.67
N GLU A 159 0.42 7.17 8.84
CA GLU A 159 0.92 5.83 9.13
C GLU A 159 1.79 5.30 7.98
N PHE A 160 1.39 5.52 6.72
CA PHE A 160 2.22 5.18 5.57
C PHE A 160 3.57 5.90 5.62
N GLU A 161 3.59 7.21 5.87
CA GLU A 161 4.84 7.99 5.95
C GLU A 161 5.73 7.49 7.10
N SER A 162 5.15 7.21 8.27
CA SER A 162 5.88 6.67 9.42
C SER A 162 6.60 5.36 9.09
N VAL A 163 5.88 4.40 8.50
CA VAL A 163 6.48 3.11 8.12
C VAL A 163 7.46 3.27 6.96
N TRP A 164 7.20 4.21 6.03
CA TRP A 164 8.10 4.50 4.91
C TRP A 164 9.47 4.98 5.38
N LEU A 165 9.54 5.86 6.38
CA LEU A 165 10.79 6.38 6.93
C LEU A 165 11.70 5.29 7.51
N ASP A 166 11.11 4.26 8.11
CA ASP A 166 11.85 3.12 8.71
C ASP A 166 12.04 1.95 7.74
N SER A 167 11.55 2.07 6.51
CA SER A 167 11.62 1.03 5.50
C SER A 167 12.95 1.02 4.74
N ARG A 168 13.22 -0.09 4.03
CA ARG A 168 14.45 -0.27 3.26
C ARG A 168 14.14 -0.37 1.76
N PRO A 169 14.90 0.33 0.89
CA PRO A 169 14.73 0.22 -0.54
C PRO A 169 15.07 -1.19 -1.06
N VAL A 170 14.32 -1.61 -2.05
CA VAL A 170 14.64 -2.82 -2.83
C VAL A 170 15.40 -2.39 -4.09
N SER A 171 16.64 -2.85 -4.20
CA SER A 171 17.52 -2.63 -5.35
C SER A 171 17.04 -3.34 -6.62
#